data_0ea6e56f46cbb79b46a0b249681c0cb1
#
_entry.id   0ea6e56f46cbb79b46a0b249681c0cb1
#
_cell.length_a   1.000
_cell.length_b   1.000
_cell.length_c   1.000
_cell.angle_alpha   90.00
_cell.angle_beta   90.00
_cell.angle_gamma   90.00
#
_symmetry.space_group_name_H-M   'P 1'
#
loop_
_entity.id
_entity.type
_entity.pdbx_description
1 polymer ?
#
loop_
_entity_poly.entity_id
_entity_poly.type
_entity_poly.pdbx_seq_one_letter_code
_entity_poly.pdbx_strand_id
1 'polypeptide(L)'
;MAKKFSLVEKYVRSRGMSIDDEKSKTGLILSQDITSIYDVPEEGKELVDLVNVIEHTGTGGTYETVGFDDEHLSELESEEFRDSKSVELRKKQIRTKFEHKTFSGRIALSSEQVDDGEYNISDFLSNKITRLCRKTRNIEIGKILKEAPEKNVSNFDELKDTINDLNPERHNTLVLSQSLFKFLDKEKSSDGNYILKINKKEQYSENLYVDDVIVVSDEVLGVKGDKVAFVGDLYNFATLFERNKNSLCWVNESVIYGMSLMLYTRFVVKKIETDCAFFIKWN
;
A
#
# COMPACT_ATOMS: atom_id res chain seq x y z
N MET A 1 -17.38 -22.50 29.77
CA MET A 1 -16.59 -21.87 28.70
C MET A 1 -15.82 -20.71 29.31
N ALA A 2 -14.51 -20.78 29.39
CA ALA A 2 -13.69 -19.68 29.93
C ALA A 2 -13.62 -18.54 28.90
N LYS A 3 -14.14 -17.35 29.28
CA LYS A 3 -14.00 -16.14 28.44
C LYS A 3 -12.49 -15.87 28.25
N LYS A 4 -12.02 -15.90 26.99
CA LYS A 4 -10.69 -15.45 26.64
C LYS A 4 -10.66 -13.93 26.77
N PHE A 5 -10.02 -13.42 27.81
CA PHE A 5 -9.81 -11.98 27.98
C PHE A 5 -8.84 -11.45 26.92
N SER A 6 -9.16 -10.29 26.35
CA SER A 6 -8.24 -9.58 25.45
C SER A 6 -6.95 -9.18 26.19
N LEU A 7 -5.89 -8.94 25.45
CA LEU A 7 -4.60 -8.49 26.04
C LEU A 7 -4.77 -7.21 26.86
N VAL A 8 -5.67 -6.34 26.48
CA VAL A 8 -5.97 -5.07 27.16
C VAL A 8 -6.75 -5.31 28.45
N GLU A 9 -7.74 -6.21 28.45
CA GLU A 9 -8.43 -6.61 29.70
C GLU A 9 -7.49 -7.24 30.72
N LYS A 10 -6.54 -8.05 30.27
CA LYS A 10 -5.48 -8.60 31.15
C LYS A 10 -4.59 -7.49 31.72
N TYR A 11 -4.23 -6.50 30.90
CA TYR A 11 -3.42 -5.37 31.33
C TYR A 11 -4.15 -4.47 32.32
N VAL A 12 -5.42 -4.12 32.06
CA VAL A 12 -6.25 -3.29 32.95
C VAL A 12 -6.46 -3.99 34.29
N ARG A 13 -6.76 -5.29 34.31
CA ARG A 13 -6.91 -6.09 35.54
C ARG A 13 -5.61 -6.24 36.31
N SER A 14 -4.45 -6.35 35.63
CA SER A 14 -3.13 -6.41 36.30
C SER A 14 -2.78 -5.13 37.05
N ARG A 15 -3.43 -4.00 36.71
CA ARG A 15 -3.31 -2.71 37.41
C ARG A 15 -4.36 -2.44 38.46
N GLY A 16 -5.17 -3.45 38.81
CA GLY A 16 -6.20 -3.35 39.86
C GLY A 16 -7.44 -2.54 39.46
N MET A 17 -7.62 -2.28 38.18
CA MET A 17 -8.81 -1.60 37.66
C MET A 17 -9.92 -2.62 37.34
N SER A 18 -11.14 -2.41 37.82
CA SER A 18 -12.31 -3.20 37.48
C SER A 18 -12.95 -2.69 36.20
N ILE A 19 -13.22 -3.62 35.28
CA ILE A 19 -14.02 -3.34 34.08
C ILE A 19 -15.45 -3.72 34.47
N ASP A 20 -16.27 -2.75 34.82
CA ASP A 20 -17.71 -2.96 35.00
C ASP A 20 -18.41 -2.79 33.65
N ASP A 21 -19.04 -3.89 33.20
CA ASP A 21 -19.67 -4.03 31.87
C ASP A 21 -20.86 -3.07 31.63
N GLU A 22 -21.35 -2.32 32.60
CA GLU A 22 -22.57 -1.52 32.46
C GLU A 22 -22.49 -0.03 32.80
N LYS A 23 -21.39 0.47 33.34
CA LYS A 23 -21.33 1.87 33.82
C LYS A 23 -20.10 2.67 33.48
N SER A 24 -19.12 2.17 32.77
CA SER A 24 -17.96 2.98 32.43
C SER A 24 -18.23 3.85 31.18
N LYS A 25 -18.89 4.97 31.40
CA LYS A 25 -18.80 6.13 30.50
C LYS A 25 -17.39 6.73 30.48
N THR A 26 -16.47 6.19 31.21
CA THR A 26 -15.06 6.57 31.23
C THR A 26 -14.34 5.83 30.16
N GLY A 27 -13.71 6.55 29.24
CA GLY A 27 -13.01 6.20 27.99
C GLY A 27 -12.04 5.00 27.95
N LEU A 28 -12.24 4.00 28.82
CA LEU A 28 -11.46 2.75 28.88
C LEU A 28 -12.10 1.58 28.16
N ILE A 29 -13.21 1.80 27.44
CA ILE A 29 -13.89 0.78 26.61
C ILE A 29 -13.27 0.73 25.20
N LEU A 30 -11.97 0.86 25.09
CA LEU A 30 -11.31 0.98 23.78
C LEU A 30 -10.80 -0.35 23.23
N SER A 31 -10.93 -1.44 23.96
CA SER A 31 -10.27 -2.69 23.56
C SER A 31 -11.05 -3.55 22.56
N GLN A 32 -12.37 -3.38 22.45
CA GLN A 32 -13.16 -4.15 21.47
C GLN A 32 -13.31 -3.40 20.15
N ASP A 33 -13.40 -2.05 20.21
CA ASP A 33 -13.62 -1.22 19.03
C ASP A 33 -12.34 -1.01 18.20
N ILE A 34 -11.16 -1.11 18.84
CA ILE A 34 -9.87 -0.99 18.14
C ILE A 34 -9.59 -2.18 17.22
N THR A 35 -10.12 -3.35 17.51
CA THR A 35 -10.02 -4.51 16.60
C THR A 35 -10.89 -4.41 15.36
N SER A 36 -11.93 -3.57 15.37
CA SER A 36 -12.78 -3.29 14.20
C SER A 36 -12.21 -2.23 13.25
N ILE A 37 -11.10 -1.58 13.61
CA ILE A 37 -10.44 -0.55 12.79
C ILE A 37 -10.08 -1.04 11.39
N TYR A 38 -9.87 -2.33 11.24
CA TYR A 38 -9.44 -2.91 9.97
C TYR A 38 -10.58 -3.20 8.99
N ASP A 39 -11.82 -3.09 9.44
CA ASP A 39 -12.99 -3.44 8.65
C ASP A 39 -13.74 -2.21 8.09
N VAL A 40 -13.16 -1.02 8.16
CA VAL A 40 -13.75 0.15 7.51
C VAL A 40 -13.56 0.00 6.00
N PRO A 41 -14.59 -0.36 5.23
CA PRO A 41 -14.48 -0.45 3.80
C PRO A 41 -14.26 0.95 3.25
N GLU A 42 -13.05 1.23 2.77
CA GLU A 42 -12.81 2.43 2.00
C GLU A 42 -13.21 2.17 0.54
N GLU A 43 -13.93 3.10 -0.05
CA GLU A 43 -14.29 3.04 -1.45
C GLU A 43 -13.05 3.25 -2.32
N GLY A 44 -12.66 2.22 -3.07
CA GLY A 44 -11.57 2.23 -4.03
C GLY A 44 -10.37 1.35 -3.65
N LYS A 45 -9.62 0.90 -4.66
CA LYS A 45 -8.39 0.14 -4.50
C LYS A 45 -7.27 1.06 -3.98
N GLU A 46 -6.48 0.56 -3.04
CA GLU A 46 -5.28 1.23 -2.54
C GLU A 46 -4.01 0.68 -3.18
N LEU A 47 -2.90 1.42 -3.04
CA LEU A 47 -1.60 0.91 -3.51
C LEU A 47 -1.21 -0.40 -2.83
N VAL A 48 -1.61 -0.57 -1.56
CA VAL A 48 -1.35 -1.81 -0.80
C VAL A 48 -2.08 -3.01 -1.40
N ASP A 49 -3.27 -2.81 -1.97
CA ASP A 49 -4.09 -3.88 -2.57
C ASP A 49 -3.50 -4.39 -3.90
N LEU A 50 -2.65 -3.59 -4.52
CA LEU A 50 -2.04 -3.88 -5.83
C LEU A 50 -0.60 -4.38 -5.74
N VAL A 51 0.05 -4.24 -4.59
CA VAL A 51 1.38 -4.81 -4.36
C VAL A 51 1.28 -6.19 -3.74
N ASN A 52 2.30 -7.02 -3.94
CA ASN A 52 2.38 -8.30 -3.27
C ASN A 52 2.63 -8.11 -1.77
N VAL A 53 1.78 -8.68 -0.91
CA VAL A 53 1.89 -8.57 0.56
C VAL A 53 2.28 -9.91 1.15
N ILE A 54 3.41 -9.96 1.84
CA ILE A 54 3.92 -11.17 2.49
C ILE A 54 4.03 -10.93 4.00
N GLU A 55 3.29 -11.73 4.77
CA GLU A 55 3.41 -11.74 6.22
C GLU A 55 4.65 -12.56 6.64
N HIS A 56 5.50 -11.95 7.47
CA HIS A 56 6.72 -12.59 7.97
C HIS A 56 6.91 -12.35 9.47
N THR A 57 7.18 -13.40 10.22
CA THR A 57 7.29 -13.33 11.70
C THR A 57 8.67 -12.95 12.22
N GLY A 58 9.72 -13.09 11.39
CA GLY A 58 11.12 -12.78 11.75
C GLY A 58 11.42 -11.27 11.75
N THR A 59 12.63 -10.90 12.09
CA THR A 59 13.14 -9.51 12.03
C THR A 59 13.51 -9.09 10.61
N GLY A 60 13.82 -10.04 9.76
CA GLY A 60 14.21 -9.88 8.37
C GLY A 60 14.47 -11.24 7.74
N GLY A 61 14.77 -11.25 6.45
CA GLY A 61 14.99 -12.48 5.70
C GLY A 61 15.52 -12.23 4.30
N THR A 62 15.58 -13.32 3.55
CA THR A 62 15.86 -13.29 2.11
C THR A 62 14.63 -13.82 1.39
N TYR A 63 14.05 -12.99 0.55
CA TYR A 63 12.99 -13.39 -0.35
C TYR A 63 13.61 -13.85 -1.66
N GLU A 64 13.22 -15.03 -2.10
CA GLU A 64 13.67 -15.63 -3.34
C GLU A 64 12.47 -15.92 -4.21
N THR A 65 12.47 -15.36 -5.40
CA THR A 65 11.48 -15.67 -6.43
C THR A 65 12.19 -16.23 -7.66
N VAL A 66 11.49 -17.09 -8.35
CA VAL A 66 11.98 -17.73 -9.58
C VAL A 66 11.02 -17.32 -10.69
N GLY A 67 11.51 -16.50 -11.60
CA GLY A 67 10.83 -16.18 -12.85
C GLY A 67 11.33 -17.09 -13.97
N PHE A 68 10.50 -17.31 -14.95
CA PHE A 68 10.91 -17.87 -16.25
C PHE A 68 11.03 -16.69 -17.20
N ASP A 69 12.09 -16.68 -18.02
CA ASP A 69 12.13 -15.77 -19.17
C ASP A 69 10.97 -16.16 -20.11
N ASP A 70 10.49 -15.20 -20.92
CA ASP A 70 9.34 -15.34 -21.84
C ASP A 70 9.64 -16.37 -22.98
N GLU A 71 10.15 -17.52 -22.63
CA GLU A 71 10.47 -18.61 -23.53
C GLU A 71 9.22 -19.46 -23.73
N HIS A 72 8.89 -19.70 -24.99
CA HIS A 72 7.79 -20.61 -25.35
C HIS A 72 8.30 -22.05 -25.48
N LEU A 73 7.41 -23.01 -25.24
CA LEU A 73 7.70 -24.39 -25.46
C LEU A 73 7.85 -24.67 -26.96
N SER A 74 8.89 -25.39 -27.35
CA SER A 74 9.04 -25.88 -28.72
C SER A 74 8.23 -27.17 -28.94
N GLU A 75 7.69 -27.31 -30.14
CA GLU A 75 7.05 -28.57 -30.55
C GLU A 75 8.06 -29.73 -30.52
N LEU A 76 7.70 -30.84 -29.88
CA LEU A 76 8.50 -32.05 -29.85
C LEU A 76 8.33 -32.78 -31.18
N GLU A 77 9.33 -32.73 -32.05
CA GLU A 77 9.35 -33.53 -33.26
C GLU A 77 9.49 -35.02 -32.90
N SER A 78 8.54 -35.84 -33.38
CA SER A 78 8.21 -37.17 -32.85
C SER A 78 9.18 -38.31 -33.22
N GLU A 79 10.28 -38.09 -33.88
CA GLU A 79 11.03 -39.20 -34.45
C GLU A 79 12.32 -39.64 -33.73
N GLU A 80 12.94 -38.84 -32.84
CA GLU A 80 14.09 -39.32 -32.09
C GLU A 80 14.25 -38.66 -30.71
N PHE A 81 13.98 -39.39 -29.67
CA PHE A 81 14.23 -39.03 -28.27
C PHE A 81 15.70 -38.63 -27.95
N ARG A 82 16.61 -38.74 -28.91
CA ARG A 82 18.06 -38.51 -28.70
C ARG A 82 18.56 -37.11 -29.08
N ASP A 83 17.84 -36.38 -29.94
CA ASP A 83 18.25 -35.03 -30.41
C ASP A 83 17.13 -33.99 -30.33
N SER A 84 16.11 -34.18 -29.47
CA SER A 84 15.11 -33.15 -29.24
C SER A 84 15.80 -31.91 -28.71
N LYS A 85 15.83 -30.84 -29.46
CA LYS A 85 16.17 -29.51 -29.01
C LYS A 85 15.07 -29.01 -28.03
N SER A 86 15.06 -29.58 -26.82
CA SER A 86 14.25 -29.03 -25.76
C SER A 86 14.78 -27.62 -25.46
N VAL A 87 13.88 -26.63 -25.41
CA VAL A 87 14.24 -25.30 -24.95
C VAL A 87 14.61 -25.40 -23.47
N GLU A 88 15.86 -25.09 -23.15
CA GLU A 88 16.33 -25.09 -21.78
C GLU A 88 15.79 -23.83 -21.09
N LEU A 89 14.70 -23.99 -20.32
CA LEU A 89 14.09 -22.90 -19.57
C LEU A 89 15.08 -22.39 -18.53
N ARG A 90 15.58 -21.17 -18.72
CA ARG A 90 16.49 -20.52 -17.78
C ARG A 90 15.72 -19.96 -16.61
N LYS A 91 16.06 -20.37 -15.41
CA LYS A 91 15.48 -19.82 -14.19
C LYS A 91 16.13 -18.47 -13.88
N LYS A 92 15.38 -17.39 -13.98
CA LYS A 92 15.78 -16.07 -13.47
C LYS A 92 15.57 -16.08 -11.95
N GLN A 93 16.63 -16.29 -11.18
CA GLN A 93 16.58 -16.29 -9.72
C GLN A 93 16.81 -14.89 -9.21
N ILE A 94 15.79 -14.31 -8.58
CA ILE A 94 15.86 -12.99 -7.96
C ILE A 94 15.90 -13.18 -6.44
N ARG A 95 16.96 -12.69 -5.80
CA ARG A 95 17.15 -12.74 -4.34
C ARG A 95 17.17 -11.35 -3.76
N THR A 96 16.20 -11.02 -2.91
CA THR A 96 16.09 -9.73 -2.25
C THR A 96 16.20 -9.90 -0.74
N LYS A 97 17.18 -9.23 -0.12
CA LYS A 97 17.28 -9.18 1.35
C LYS A 97 16.40 -8.06 1.88
N PHE A 98 15.66 -8.36 2.94
CA PHE A 98 14.81 -7.38 3.60
C PHE A 98 14.99 -7.42 5.12
N GLU A 99 14.79 -6.26 5.76
CA GLU A 99 14.77 -6.08 7.19
C GLU A 99 13.62 -5.13 7.53
N HIS A 100 12.80 -5.52 8.51
CA HIS A 100 11.62 -4.75 8.89
C HIS A 100 12.00 -3.43 9.56
N LYS A 101 11.39 -2.35 9.11
CA LYS A 101 11.44 -1.04 9.76
C LYS A 101 10.26 -0.88 10.71
N THR A 102 10.47 -0.26 11.86
CA THR A 102 9.42 0.07 12.81
C THR A 102 9.00 1.52 12.62
N PHE A 103 7.73 1.73 12.38
CA PHE A 103 7.11 3.06 12.34
C PHE A 103 6.29 3.23 13.61
N SER A 104 6.37 4.40 14.21
CA SER A 104 5.60 4.73 15.41
C SER A 104 4.90 6.06 15.27
N GLY A 105 3.70 6.13 15.83
CA GLY A 105 2.90 7.33 15.92
C GLY A 105 2.38 7.50 17.33
N ARG A 106 2.10 8.76 17.74
CA ARG A 106 1.54 9.09 19.03
C ARG A 106 0.33 9.99 18.84
N ILE A 107 -0.77 9.66 19.51
CA ILE A 107 -1.95 10.50 19.62
C ILE A 107 -2.12 10.84 21.08
N ALA A 108 -1.92 12.11 21.45
CA ALA A 108 -2.15 12.59 22.79
C ALA A 108 -3.62 13.02 22.96
N LEU A 109 -4.24 12.64 24.07
CA LEU A 109 -5.58 13.02 24.47
C LEU A 109 -5.50 13.66 25.85
N SER A 110 -6.09 14.84 26.04
CA SER A 110 -6.23 15.43 27.37
C SER A 110 -7.31 14.69 28.18
N SER A 111 -7.18 14.68 29.50
CA SER A 111 -8.20 14.06 30.35
C SER A 111 -9.56 14.76 30.18
N GLU A 112 -9.58 16.08 29.98
CA GLU A 112 -10.80 16.84 29.69
C GLU A 112 -11.49 16.35 28.42
N GLN A 113 -10.74 16.05 27.32
CA GLN A 113 -11.29 15.50 26.09
C GLN A 113 -11.87 14.09 26.27
N VAL A 114 -11.36 13.36 27.25
CA VAL A 114 -11.85 12.02 27.59
C VAL A 114 -13.09 12.08 28.46
N ASP A 115 -13.12 13.03 29.42
CA ASP A 115 -14.17 13.15 30.42
C ASP A 115 -15.40 13.92 29.88
N ASP A 116 -15.18 14.96 29.07
CA ASP A 116 -16.23 15.80 28.50
C ASP A 116 -16.77 15.30 27.15
N GLY A 117 -16.29 14.17 26.65
CA GLY A 117 -16.52 13.68 25.29
C GLY A 117 -17.98 13.41 24.95
N GLU A 118 -18.66 14.38 24.35
CA GLU A 118 -19.89 14.18 23.56
C GLU A 118 -19.64 13.38 22.27
N TYR A 119 -18.37 13.15 21.90
CA TYR A 119 -17.97 12.49 20.68
C TYR A 119 -17.57 11.03 20.94
N ASN A 120 -17.90 10.18 19.99
CA ASN A 120 -17.40 8.81 20.00
C ASN A 120 -15.88 8.79 19.72
N ILE A 121 -15.09 8.95 20.80
CA ILE A 121 -13.61 9.00 20.75
C ILE A 121 -13.04 7.75 20.07
N SER A 122 -13.69 6.60 20.26
CA SER A 122 -13.29 5.34 19.64
C SER A 122 -13.31 5.41 18.12
N ASP A 123 -14.40 5.86 17.51
CA ASP A 123 -14.52 5.98 16.06
C ASP A 123 -13.54 7.01 15.48
N PHE A 124 -13.39 8.13 16.21
CA PHE A 124 -12.42 9.16 15.81
C PHE A 124 -10.98 8.62 15.79
N LEU A 125 -10.58 7.91 16.85
CA LEU A 125 -9.25 7.31 16.93
C LEU A 125 -9.06 6.21 15.88
N SER A 126 -10.07 5.37 15.67
CA SER A 126 -10.08 4.34 14.65
C SER A 126 -9.79 4.91 13.27
N ASN A 127 -10.58 5.87 12.85
CA ASN A 127 -10.43 6.52 11.55
C ASN A 127 -9.07 7.20 11.40
N LYS A 128 -8.60 7.86 12.45
CA LYS A 128 -7.30 8.54 12.42
C LYS A 128 -6.14 7.57 12.31
N ILE A 129 -6.17 6.45 13.05
CA ILE A 129 -5.13 5.40 13.02
C ILE A 129 -5.09 4.75 11.63
N THR A 130 -6.24 4.32 11.12
CA THR A 130 -6.34 3.72 9.79
C THR A 130 -5.74 4.64 8.74
N ARG A 131 -6.12 5.92 8.76
CA ARG A 131 -5.60 6.93 7.83
C ARG A 131 -4.09 7.14 7.95
N LEU A 132 -3.54 7.14 9.17
CA LEU A 132 -2.10 7.27 9.40
C LEU A 132 -1.32 6.05 8.88
N CYS A 133 -1.79 4.85 9.16
CA CYS A 133 -1.19 3.61 8.67
C CYS A 133 -1.18 3.56 7.15
N ARG A 134 -2.32 3.86 6.53
CA ARG A 134 -2.49 3.93 5.08
C ARG A 134 -1.53 4.93 4.45
N LYS A 135 -1.52 6.17 4.95
CA LYS A 135 -0.60 7.21 4.43
C LYS A 135 0.86 6.76 4.53
N THR A 136 1.25 6.14 5.64
CA THR A 136 2.62 5.67 5.83
C THR A 136 2.98 4.56 4.84
N ARG A 137 2.10 3.57 4.64
CA ARG A 137 2.31 2.51 3.65
C ARG A 137 2.41 3.06 2.23
N ASN A 138 1.49 3.93 1.84
CA ASN A 138 1.50 4.56 0.51
C ASN A 138 2.79 5.36 0.25
N ILE A 139 3.31 6.08 1.25
CA ILE A 139 4.58 6.82 1.14
C ILE A 139 5.75 5.86 0.95
N GLU A 140 5.82 4.76 1.72
CA GLU A 140 6.91 3.79 1.60
C GLU A 140 6.85 3.02 0.27
N ILE A 141 5.65 2.66 -0.20
CA ILE A 141 5.47 2.09 -1.54
C ILE A 141 5.93 3.11 -2.59
N GLY A 142 5.46 4.35 -2.53
CA GLY A 142 5.85 5.41 -3.47
C GLY A 142 7.35 5.64 -3.55
N LYS A 143 8.11 5.49 -2.45
CA LYS A 143 9.57 5.55 -2.48
C LYS A 143 10.19 4.46 -3.36
N ILE A 144 9.61 3.27 -3.32
CA ILE A 144 10.09 2.14 -4.13
C ILE A 144 9.68 2.32 -5.61
N LEU A 145 8.48 2.87 -5.88
CA LEU A 145 8.06 3.14 -7.25
C LEU A 145 9.00 4.10 -7.98
N LYS A 146 9.62 5.05 -7.26
CA LYS A 146 10.63 5.97 -7.82
C LYS A 146 11.93 5.28 -8.25
N GLU A 147 12.16 4.05 -7.81
CA GLU A 147 13.34 3.26 -8.22
C GLU A 147 13.14 2.54 -9.56
N ALA A 148 11.99 2.68 -10.19
CA ALA A 148 11.74 2.18 -11.54
C ALA A 148 12.56 2.99 -12.57
N PRO A 149 12.88 2.40 -13.74
CA PRO A 149 13.55 3.11 -14.83
C PRO A 149 12.81 4.39 -15.21
N GLU A 150 13.53 5.51 -15.25
CA GLU A 150 12.92 6.80 -15.54
C GLU A 150 12.72 7.02 -17.04
N LYS A 151 11.53 7.50 -17.42
CA LYS A 151 11.20 8.01 -18.75
C LYS A 151 10.66 9.44 -18.66
N ASN A 152 11.20 10.32 -19.49
CA ASN A 152 10.67 11.67 -19.63
C ASN A 152 9.62 11.69 -20.73
N VAL A 153 8.48 12.29 -20.45
CA VAL A 153 7.32 12.37 -21.34
C VAL A 153 6.83 13.82 -21.39
N SER A 154 6.57 14.32 -22.57
CA SER A 154 6.10 15.69 -22.80
C SER A 154 4.70 15.76 -23.39
N ASN A 155 4.24 14.67 -24.00
CA ASN A 155 2.97 14.59 -24.70
C ASN A 155 2.17 13.35 -24.28
N PHE A 156 0.85 13.39 -24.51
CA PHE A 156 -0.03 12.27 -24.22
C PHE A 156 0.26 11.04 -25.11
N ASP A 157 0.72 11.25 -26.33
CA ASP A 157 1.11 10.16 -27.23
C ASP A 157 2.36 9.43 -26.73
N GLU A 158 3.38 10.17 -26.25
CA GLU A 158 4.57 9.57 -25.61
C GLU A 158 4.20 8.78 -24.33
N LEU A 159 3.17 9.22 -23.59
CA LEU A 159 2.64 8.46 -22.46
C LEU A 159 2.05 7.14 -22.93
N LYS A 160 1.24 7.15 -24.00
CA LYS A 160 0.68 5.93 -24.58
C LYS A 160 1.78 4.99 -25.10
N ASP A 161 2.78 5.52 -25.78
CA ASP A 161 3.91 4.73 -26.26
C ASP A 161 4.63 4.06 -25.11
N THR A 162 4.85 4.79 -24.00
CA THR A 162 5.46 4.23 -22.79
C THR A 162 4.62 3.10 -22.16
N ILE A 163 3.29 3.23 -22.17
CA ILE A 163 2.37 2.20 -21.69
C ILE A 163 2.42 0.97 -22.62
N ASN A 164 2.43 1.20 -23.94
CA ASN A 164 2.46 0.13 -24.93
C ASN A 164 3.81 -0.61 -25.01
N ASP A 165 4.89 -0.03 -24.48
CA ASP A 165 6.18 -0.70 -24.34
C ASP A 165 6.18 -1.79 -23.25
N LEU A 166 5.15 -1.82 -22.39
CA LEU A 166 5.01 -2.83 -21.35
C LEU A 166 4.43 -4.12 -21.91
N ASN A 167 4.76 -5.24 -21.28
CA ASN A 167 4.18 -6.54 -21.66
C ASN A 167 2.65 -6.54 -21.41
N PRO A 168 1.83 -6.75 -22.46
CA PRO A 168 0.38 -6.73 -22.36
C PRO A 168 -0.22 -7.92 -21.58
N GLU A 169 0.55 -8.96 -21.33
CA GLU A 169 0.11 -10.12 -20.53
C GLU A 169 0.15 -9.86 -19.03
N ARG A 170 0.80 -8.77 -18.61
CA ARG A 170 0.92 -8.37 -17.21
C ARG A 170 -0.20 -7.43 -16.80
N HIS A 171 -0.52 -7.41 -15.52
CA HIS A 171 -1.50 -6.47 -14.96
C HIS A 171 -0.87 -5.09 -14.80
N ASN A 172 -1.05 -4.25 -15.80
CA ASN A 172 -0.44 -2.93 -15.87
C ASN A 172 -1.29 -1.89 -15.16
N THR A 173 -0.74 -1.29 -14.12
CA THR A 173 -1.37 -0.22 -13.34
C THR A 173 -0.71 1.12 -13.60
N LEU A 174 -1.52 2.16 -13.77
CA LEU A 174 -1.05 3.54 -13.87
C LEU A 174 -1.31 4.27 -12.55
N VAL A 175 -0.25 4.68 -11.88
CA VAL A 175 -0.32 5.50 -10.65
C VAL A 175 0.06 6.94 -10.99
N LEU A 176 -0.87 7.86 -10.84
CA LEU A 176 -0.70 9.28 -11.17
C LEU A 176 -0.55 10.12 -9.90
N SER A 177 0.35 11.10 -9.92
CA SER A 177 0.32 12.18 -8.92
C SER A 177 -0.89 13.07 -9.14
N GLN A 178 -1.42 13.65 -8.07
CA GLN A 178 -2.58 14.55 -8.14
C GLN A 178 -2.33 15.74 -9.09
N SER A 179 -1.10 16.27 -9.12
CA SER A 179 -0.72 17.38 -9.99
C SER A 179 -0.69 16.98 -11.47
N LEU A 180 -0.18 15.77 -11.79
CA LEU A 180 -0.23 15.27 -13.16
C LEU A 180 -1.67 14.96 -13.58
N PHE A 181 -2.45 14.31 -12.72
CA PHE A 181 -3.87 14.06 -12.99
C PHE A 181 -4.63 15.35 -13.29
N LYS A 182 -4.45 16.40 -12.46
CA LYS A 182 -5.05 17.71 -12.69
C LYS A 182 -4.65 18.34 -14.04
N PHE A 183 -3.43 18.07 -14.49
CA PHE A 183 -2.94 18.57 -15.78
C PHE A 183 -3.62 17.81 -16.93
N LEU A 184 -3.59 16.48 -16.91
CA LEU A 184 -4.16 15.63 -17.96
C LEU A 184 -5.69 15.75 -18.06
N ASP A 185 -6.38 15.93 -16.92
CA ASP A 185 -7.85 16.11 -16.87
C ASP A 185 -8.32 17.40 -17.58
N LYS A 186 -7.43 18.36 -17.76
CA LYS A 186 -7.72 19.62 -18.46
C LYS A 186 -7.39 19.60 -19.94
N GLU A 187 -6.58 18.65 -20.38
CA GLU A 187 -6.18 18.55 -21.76
C GLU A 187 -7.36 18.12 -22.64
N LYS A 188 -7.50 18.82 -23.78
CA LYS A 188 -8.55 18.58 -24.76
C LYS A 188 -7.94 18.20 -26.09
N SER A 189 -8.60 17.29 -26.78
CA SER A 189 -8.34 16.99 -28.18
C SER A 189 -8.69 18.19 -29.07
N SER A 190 -8.23 18.18 -30.33
CA SER A 190 -8.61 19.13 -31.38
C SER A 190 -10.10 19.30 -31.51
N ASP A 191 -10.87 18.26 -31.22
CA ASP A 191 -12.33 18.23 -31.28
C ASP A 191 -13.03 18.80 -30.03
N GLY A 192 -12.26 19.31 -29.06
CA GLY A 192 -12.78 19.92 -27.84
C GLY A 192 -13.18 18.91 -26.74
N ASN A 193 -13.03 17.61 -26.98
CA ASN A 193 -13.29 16.57 -25.99
C ASN A 193 -12.10 16.40 -25.02
N TYR A 194 -12.39 16.11 -23.75
CA TYR A 194 -11.32 15.78 -22.78
C TYR A 194 -10.61 14.50 -23.19
N ILE A 195 -9.28 14.53 -23.15
CA ILE A 195 -8.44 13.41 -23.58
C ILE A 195 -8.50 12.28 -22.56
N LEU A 196 -8.46 12.62 -21.26
CA LEU A 196 -8.47 11.62 -20.19
C LEU A 196 -9.89 11.43 -19.65
N LYS A 197 -10.40 10.20 -19.75
CA LYS A 197 -11.68 9.80 -19.18
C LYS A 197 -11.44 8.70 -18.16
N ILE A 198 -11.44 9.06 -16.89
CA ILE A 198 -11.29 8.11 -15.78
C ILE A 198 -12.62 7.93 -15.06
N ASN A 199 -13.06 6.69 -14.95
CA ASN A 199 -14.15 6.33 -14.07
C ASN A 199 -13.59 6.12 -12.65
N LYS A 200 -13.85 7.07 -11.74
CA LYS A 200 -13.32 7.03 -10.36
C LYS A 200 -13.81 5.84 -9.55
N LYS A 201 -14.98 5.28 -9.85
CA LYS A 201 -15.53 4.13 -9.12
C LYS A 201 -14.87 2.83 -9.55
N GLU A 202 -14.61 2.69 -10.83
CA GLU A 202 -14.03 1.48 -11.42
C GLU A 202 -12.51 1.57 -11.57
N GLN A 203 -11.93 2.76 -11.31
CA GLN A 203 -10.49 3.03 -11.45
C GLN A 203 -9.92 2.59 -12.81
N TYR A 204 -10.70 2.80 -13.86
CA TYR A 204 -10.41 2.42 -15.23
C TYR A 204 -10.36 3.64 -16.14
N SER A 205 -9.52 3.60 -17.16
CA SER A 205 -9.44 4.61 -18.22
C SER A 205 -9.89 4.03 -19.57
N GLU A 206 -10.84 4.70 -20.24
CA GLU A 206 -11.30 4.27 -21.56
C GLU A 206 -10.26 4.48 -22.68
N ASN A 207 -9.30 5.38 -22.46
CA ASN A 207 -8.39 5.87 -23.51
C ASN A 207 -6.94 5.37 -23.34
N LEU A 208 -6.63 4.69 -22.24
CA LEU A 208 -5.31 4.13 -21.95
C LEU A 208 -5.43 2.61 -21.80
N TYR A 209 -4.50 1.89 -22.38
CA TYR A 209 -4.44 0.43 -22.26
C TYR A 209 -3.75 0.04 -20.95
N VAL A 210 -4.48 0.22 -19.85
CA VAL A 210 -4.05 -0.15 -18.48
C VAL A 210 -5.24 -0.76 -17.74
N ASP A 211 -4.95 -1.68 -16.83
CA ASP A 211 -5.98 -2.39 -16.07
C ASP A 211 -6.56 -1.53 -14.94
N ASP A 212 -5.69 -0.83 -14.23
CA ASP A 212 -6.09 0.04 -13.12
C ASP A 212 -5.44 1.43 -13.25
N VAL A 213 -6.19 2.48 -12.84
CA VAL A 213 -5.67 3.86 -12.74
C VAL A 213 -5.91 4.38 -11.33
N ILE A 214 -4.85 4.70 -10.62
CA ILE A 214 -4.91 5.21 -9.26
C ILE A 214 -4.30 6.60 -9.18
N VAL A 215 -5.02 7.52 -8.55
CA VAL A 215 -4.53 8.87 -8.28
C VAL A 215 -4.12 8.97 -6.82
N VAL A 216 -2.85 9.29 -6.59
CA VAL A 216 -2.28 9.45 -5.26
C VAL A 216 -1.90 10.91 -4.99
N SER A 217 -1.74 11.26 -3.71
CA SER A 217 -1.22 12.60 -3.37
C SER A 217 0.21 12.77 -3.88
N ASP A 218 0.58 14.00 -4.27
CA ASP A 218 1.93 14.30 -4.78
C ASP A 218 3.04 13.82 -3.83
N GLU A 219 2.82 13.88 -2.51
CA GLU A 219 3.77 13.46 -1.48
C GLU A 219 4.19 11.98 -1.59
N VAL A 220 3.38 11.13 -2.21
CA VAL A 220 3.68 9.70 -2.40
C VAL A 220 4.73 9.51 -3.49
N LEU A 221 4.54 10.14 -4.64
CA LEU A 221 5.41 9.98 -5.82
C LEU A 221 6.44 11.10 -5.98
N GLY A 222 6.32 12.23 -5.28
CA GLY A 222 7.20 13.38 -5.49
C GLY A 222 7.08 14.43 -4.41
N VAL A 223 7.28 15.66 -4.80
CA VAL A 223 7.02 16.86 -4.02
C VAL A 223 5.73 17.50 -4.54
N LYS A 224 5.09 18.32 -3.73
CA LYS A 224 3.86 19.02 -4.11
C LYS A 224 4.08 19.83 -5.40
N GLY A 225 3.29 19.52 -6.41
CA GLY A 225 3.37 20.14 -7.73
C GLY A 225 4.11 19.33 -8.78
N ASP A 226 4.81 18.26 -8.40
CA ASP A 226 5.49 17.39 -9.33
C ASP A 226 4.49 16.64 -10.22
N LYS A 227 4.73 16.68 -11.51
CA LYS A 227 3.95 15.94 -12.49
C LYS A 227 4.66 14.62 -12.79
N VAL A 228 4.37 13.62 -11.99
CA VAL A 228 4.99 12.31 -12.08
C VAL A 228 3.97 11.19 -12.07
N ALA A 229 4.33 10.08 -12.70
CA ALA A 229 3.53 8.87 -12.72
C ALA A 229 4.42 7.63 -12.62
N PHE A 230 3.81 6.52 -12.27
CA PHE A 230 4.38 5.20 -12.39
C PHE A 230 3.45 4.37 -13.26
N VAL A 231 4.00 3.57 -14.17
CA VAL A 231 3.24 2.63 -14.99
C VAL A 231 3.94 1.28 -15.00
N GLY A 232 3.18 0.22 -14.82
CA GLY A 232 3.68 -1.15 -14.86
C GLY A 232 2.97 -2.10 -13.90
N ASP A 233 3.54 -3.28 -13.76
CA ASP A 233 3.03 -4.33 -12.91
C ASP A 233 3.48 -4.11 -11.45
N LEU A 234 2.59 -3.53 -10.65
CA LEU A 234 2.84 -3.23 -9.24
C LEU A 234 3.07 -4.48 -8.40
N TYR A 235 2.38 -5.57 -8.71
CA TYR A 235 2.45 -6.82 -7.94
C TYR A 235 3.83 -7.48 -8.04
N ASN A 236 4.40 -7.52 -9.24
CA ASN A 236 5.72 -8.10 -9.47
C ASN A 236 6.86 -7.10 -9.19
N PHE A 237 6.60 -5.79 -9.34
CA PHE A 237 7.60 -4.75 -9.09
C PHE A 237 7.92 -4.59 -7.61
N ALA A 238 6.89 -4.51 -6.74
CA ALA A 238 7.07 -4.19 -5.33
C ALA A 238 6.41 -5.22 -4.41
N THR A 239 7.15 -5.66 -3.38
CA THR A 239 6.61 -6.52 -2.33
C THR A 239 6.68 -5.83 -0.98
N LEU A 240 5.56 -5.82 -0.29
CA LEU A 240 5.40 -5.37 1.09
C LEU A 240 5.59 -6.56 2.03
N PHE A 241 6.66 -6.55 2.81
CA PHE A 241 6.87 -7.52 3.89
C PHE A 241 6.34 -6.91 5.18
N GLU A 242 5.32 -7.51 5.77
CA GLU A 242 4.66 -7.04 6.98
C GLU A 242 4.90 -8.01 8.14
N ARG A 243 5.20 -7.45 9.31
CA ARG A 243 5.34 -8.22 10.53
C ARG A 243 4.33 -7.75 11.56
N ASN A 244 3.37 -8.62 11.90
CA ASN A 244 2.26 -8.34 12.83
C ASN A 244 1.53 -7.03 12.46
N LYS A 245 0.26 -7.11 12.20
CA LYS A 245 -0.53 -5.95 11.83
C LYS A 245 -0.24 -4.79 12.76
N ASN A 246 -0.82 -4.00 13.31
CA ASN A 246 -0.46 -2.85 14.13
C ASN A 246 -0.54 -3.20 15.62
N SER A 247 0.34 -2.60 16.42
CA SER A 247 0.31 -2.71 17.87
C SER A 247 -0.06 -1.38 18.49
N LEU A 248 -1.04 -1.37 19.39
CA LEU A 248 -1.50 -0.19 20.09
C LEU A 248 -1.18 -0.32 21.58
N CYS A 249 -0.69 0.74 22.19
CA CYS A 249 -0.36 0.78 23.62
C CYS A 249 -0.76 2.13 24.20
N TRP A 250 -1.50 2.13 25.32
CA TRP A 250 -1.77 3.32 26.10
C TRP A 250 -0.61 3.62 27.04
N VAL A 251 -0.19 4.88 27.05
CA VAL A 251 0.88 5.37 27.94
C VAL A 251 0.33 6.56 28.73
N ASN A 252 0.37 6.44 30.04
CA ASN A 252 0.08 7.55 30.95
C ASN A 252 1.31 8.45 31.02
N GLU A 253 1.17 9.71 30.68
CA GLU A 253 2.24 10.68 30.75
C GLU A 253 2.03 11.60 31.94
N SER A 254 3.01 11.61 32.85
CA SER A 254 2.99 12.47 34.03
C SER A 254 3.20 13.96 33.71
N VAL A 255 3.71 14.27 32.53
CA VAL A 255 4.01 15.66 32.11
C VAL A 255 2.77 16.34 31.49
N ILE A 256 1.88 15.56 30.91
CA ILE A 256 0.63 16.05 30.34
C ILE A 256 -0.50 15.38 31.13
N TYR A 257 -1.39 16.17 31.73
CA TYR A 257 -2.59 15.61 32.35
C TYR A 257 -3.48 14.98 31.28
N GLY A 258 -3.20 13.69 31.01
CA GLY A 258 -3.86 12.95 29.93
C GLY A 258 -3.20 11.61 29.61
N MET A 259 -3.72 10.98 28.58
CA MET A 259 -3.24 9.69 28.08
C MET A 259 -2.74 9.82 26.65
N SER A 260 -1.74 9.05 26.29
CA SER A 260 -1.25 8.95 24.92
C SER A 260 -1.46 7.55 24.37
N LEU A 261 -2.02 7.46 23.18
CA LEU A 261 -2.10 6.23 22.43
C LEU A 261 -0.88 6.14 21.51
N MET A 262 -0.04 5.15 21.75
CA MET A 262 1.12 4.83 20.93
C MET A 262 0.74 3.76 19.90
N LEU A 263 1.02 4.04 18.65
CA LEU A 263 0.82 3.14 17.52
C LEU A 263 2.19 2.67 17.00
N TYR A 264 2.34 1.37 16.82
CA TYR A 264 3.51 0.77 16.19
C TYR A 264 3.09 -0.11 15.03
N THR A 265 3.77 0.03 13.89
CA THR A 265 3.64 -0.87 12.74
C THR A 265 5.02 -1.25 12.24
N ARG A 266 5.18 -2.49 11.79
CA ARG A 266 6.48 -3.01 11.32
C ARG A 266 6.31 -3.61 9.94
N PHE A 267 6.92 -2.96 8.96
CA PHE A 267 6.93 -3.43 7.58
C PHE A 267 8.14 -2.87 6.83
N VAL A 268 8.37 -3.40 5.64
CA VAL A 268 9.30 -2.86 4.66
C VAL A 268 8.78 -3.16 3.27
N VAL A 269 8.96 -2.23 2.36
CA VAL A 269 8.68 -2.43 0.93
C VAL A 269 10.01 -2.62 0.22
N LYS A 270 10.07 -3.58 -0.68
CA LYS A 270 11.25 -3.86 -1.50
C LYS A 270 10.88 -4.02 -2.95
N LYS A 271 11.75 -3.52 -3.81
CA LYS A 271 11.71 -3.76 -5.24
C LYS A 271 12.17 -5.18 -5.53
N ILE A 272 11.42 -5.90 -6.36
CA ILE A 272 11.72 -7.27 -6.75
C ILE A 272 12.13 -7.32 -8.22
N GLU A 273 11.25 -6.99 -9.14
CA GLU A 273 11.52 -6.99 -10.57
C GLU A 273 11.62 -5.56 -11.10
N THR A 274 12.59 -5.28 -11.99
CA THR A 274 12.81 -3.92 -12.52
C THR A 274 12.24 -3.72 -13.91
N ASP A 275 12.15 -4.79 -14.68
CA ASP A 275 11.89 -4.71 -16.12
C ASP A 275 10.39 -4.66 -16.46
N CYS A 276 9.54 -4.58 -15.42
CA CYS A 276 8.08 -4.62 -15.55
C CYS A 276 7.41 -3.25 -15.34
N ALA A 277 8.18 -2.17 -15.23
CA ALA A 277 7.61 -0.86 -14.92
C ALA A 277 8.50 0.31 -15.33
N PHE A 278 7.90 1.49 -15.47
CA PHE A 278 8.58 2.75 -15.70
C PHE A 278 8.11 3.83 -14.74
N PHE A 279 9.04 4.70 -14.34
CA PHE A 279 8.73 5.94 -13.62
C PHE A 279 8.74 7.11 -14.60
N ILE A 280 7.62 7.79 -14.75
CA ILE A 280 7.39 8.84 -15.73
C ILE A 280 7.54 10.20 -15.09
N LYS A 281 8.37 11.06 -15.70
CA LYS A 281 8.47 12.49 -15.39
C LYS A 281 7.90 13.29 -16.55
N TRP A 282 6.88 14.08 -16.25
CA TRP A 282 6.26 14.95 -17.24
C TRP A 282 6.98 16.29 -17.27
N ASN A 283 7.51 16.64 -18.42
CA ASN A 283 8.24 17.90 -18.69
C ASN A 283 7.30 19.01 -19.16
#